data_9bf7cd941d1499e5568fcf67630a90f6
#
_entry.id   9bf7cd941d1499e5568fcf67630a90f6
#
_cell.length_a   1.000
_cell.length_b   1.000
_cell.length_c   1.000
_cell.angle_alpha   90.00
_cell.angle_beta   90.00
_cell.angle_gamma   90.00
#
_symmetry.space_group_name_H-M   'P 1'
#
loop_
_entity.id
_entity.type
_entity.pdbx_description
1 polymer ?
#
loop_
_entity_poly.entity_id
_entity_poly.type
_entity_poly.pdbx_seq_one_letter_code
_entity_poly.pdbx_strand_id
1 'polypeptide(L)'
;MIIFVALVIVAFATMIIYYFASQGRKMMGTATVVSRRLELSSMGSKWADNYNRLITFRFSDGSELELYVSKEAYAVLPDGETGQLVWQGDQLLSFDSD
;
A
#
# COMPACT_ATOMS: atom_id res chain seq x y z
N MET A 1 -27.90 16.27 14.43
CA MET A 1 -27.79 16.32 12.98
C MET A 1 -26.62 17.18 12.49
N ILE A 2 -26.51 18.41 13.01
CA ILE A 2 -25.38 19.29 12.65
C ILE A 2 -24.04 18.70 13.12
N ILE A 3 -24.01 18.10 14.30
CA ILE A 3 -22.80 17.46 14.84
C ILE A 3 -22.38 16.29 13.98
N PHE A 4 -23.33 15.50 13.48
CA PHE A 4 -23.05 14.36 12.62
C PHE A 4 -22.44 14.81 11.29
N VAL A 5 -23.01 15.86 10.68
CA VAL A 5 -22.49 16.43 9.44
C VAL A 5 -21.08 16.97 9.63
N ALA A 6 -20.83 17.65 10.75
CA ALA A 6 -19.50 18.17 11.06
C ALA A 6 -18.47 17.05 11.21
N LEU A 7 -18.84 15.94 11.83
CA LEU A 7 -17.95 14.78 11.97
C LEU A 7 -17.62 14.16 10.62
N VAL A 8 -18.60 14.07 9.73
CA VAL A 8 -18.38 13.54 8.39
C VAL A 8 -17.43 14.43 7.60
N ILE A 9 -17.61 15.75 7.69
CA ILE A 9 -16.73 16.71 7.00
C ILE A 9 -15.30 16.62 7.53
N VAL A 10 -15.11 16.52 8.84
CA VAL A 10 -13.78 16.40 9.44
C VAL A 10 -13.11 15.09 8.99
N ALA A 11 -13.84 13.98 8.99
CA ALA A 11 -13.31 12.70 8.54
C ALA A 11 -12.90 12.76 7.08
N PHE A 12 -13.70 13.40 6.25
CA PHE A 12 -13.42 13.55 4.82
C PHE A 12 -12.18 14.42 4.61
N ALA A 13 -12.08 15.53 5.32
CA ALA A 13 -10.93 16.43 5.21
C ALA A 13 -9.63 15.73 5.64
N THR A 14 -9.68 14.97 6.72
CA THR A 14 -8.53 14.20 7.21
C THR A 14 -8.09 13.18 6.17
N MET A 15 -9.03 12.51 5.54
CA MET A 15 -8.77 11.53 4.50
C MET A 15 -8.09 12.16 3.28
N ILE A 16 -8.56 13.31 2.85
CA ILE A 16 -7.99 14.04 1.72
C ILE A 16 -6.57 14.51 2.04
N ILE A 17 -6.34 15.06 3.22
CA ILE A 17 -5.02 15.52 3.65
C ILE A 17 -4.04 14.33 3.69
N TYR A 18 -4.48 13.22 4.22
CA TYR A 18 -3.67 12.00 4.27
C TYR A 18 -3.33 11.52 2.87
N TYR A 19 -4.29 11.53 1.95
CA TYR A 19 -4.08 11.11 0.58
C TYR A 19 -3.04 11.99 -0.12
N PHE A 20 -3.15 13.30 -0.02
CA PHE A 20 -2.18 14.21 -0.63
C PHE A 20 -0.81 14.12 0.01
N ALA A 21 -0.74 13.93 1.32
CA ALA A 21 0.52 13.82 2.03
C ALA A 21 1.27 12.53 1.62
N SER A 22 0.56 11.44 1.36
CA SER A 22 1.18 10.16 1.02
C SER A 22 1.74 10.11 -0.39
N GLN A 23 1.29 11.00 -1.29
CA GLN A 23 1.72 10.93 -2.68
C GLN A 23 3.12 11.46 -2.94
N GLY A 24 3.60 12.40 -2.14
CA GLY A 24 4.92 13.00 -2.33
C GLY A 24 5.92 12.67 -1.24
N ARG A 25 5.53 11.91 -0.23
CA ARG A 25 6.38 11.63 0.93
C ARG A 25 6.57 10.14 1.13
N LYS A 26 7.75 9.80 1.61
CA LYS A 26 8.00 8.45 2.09
C LYS A 26 7.26 8.25 3.40
N MET A 27 6.51 7.16 3.47
CA MET A 27 5.77 6.77 4.66
C MET A 27 6.42 5.53 5.26
N MET A 28 6.34 5.39 6.57
CA MET A 28 6.91 4.27 7.29
C MET A 28 5.89 3.71 8.27
N GLY A 29 5.94 2.40 8.47
CA GLY A 29 5.09 1.76 9.47
C GLY A 29 5.39 0.29 9.58
N THR A 30 4.97 -0.32 10.69
CA THR A 30 5.06 -1.77 10.87
C THR A 30 3.84 -2.41 10.26
N ALA A 31 4.06 -3.38 9.39
CA ALA A 31 2.98 -4.04 8.67
C ALA A 31 3.29 -5.52 8.49
N THR A 32 2.23 -6.29 8.23
CA THR A 32 2.32 -7.73 7.96
C THR A 32 1.84 -7.99 6.54
N VAL A 33 2.58 -8.83 5.84
CA VAL A 33 2.17 -9.28 4.51
C VAL A 33 1.00 -10.24 4.66
N VAL A 34 -0.19 -9.89 4.15
CA VAL A 34 -1.39 -10.70 4.31
C VAL A 34 -1.84 -11.38 3.03
N SER A 35 -1.55 -10.79 1.87
CA SER A 35 -1.89 -11.40 0.60
C SER A 35 -1.09 -10.76 -0.53
N ARG A 36 -1.13 -11.41 -1.69
CA ARG A 36 -0.49 -10.90 -2.89
C ARG A 36 -1.32 -11.27 -4.10
N ARG A 37 -1.21 -10.48 -5.15
CA ARG A 37 -1.88 -10.79 -6.40
C ARG A 37 -1.09 -10.25 -7.58
N LEU A 38 -1.35 -10.84 -8.74
CA LEU A 38 -0.85 -10.34 -10.01
C LEU A 38 -2.00 -9.69 -10.74
N GLU A 39 -1.73 -8.53 -11.33
CA GLU A 39 -2.71 -7.82 -12.13
C GLU A 39 -2.16 -7.65 -13.53
N LEU A 40 -2.93 -8.00 -14.54
CA LEU A 40 -2.52 -7.83 -15.92
C LEU A 40 -2.47 -6.34 -16.26
N SER A 41 -1.33 -5.87 -16.73
CA SER A 41 -1.17 -4.48 -17.13
C SER A 41 -1.86 -4.23 -18.45
N SER A 42 -2.73 -3.22 -18.51
CA SER A 42 -3.38 -2.82 -19.75
C SER A 42 -2.41 -2.13 -20.73
N MET A 43 -1.26 -1.69 -20.25
CA MET A 43 -0.25 -0.99 -21.04
C MET A 43 0.85 -1.92 -21.53
N GLY A 44 0.79 -3.20 -21.21
CA GLY A 44 1.86 -4.13 -21.52
C GLY A 44 1.91 -4.50 -23.00
N SER A 45 3.13 -4.71 -23.51
CA SER A 45 3.34 -5.25 -24.83
C SER A 45 3.51 -6.77 -24.75
N LYS A 46 3.41 -7.42 -25.91
CA LYS A 46 3.60 -8.88 -25.99
C LYS A 46 5.00 -9.33 -25.59
N TRP A 47 5.94 -8.41 -25.62
CA TRP A 47 7.35 -8.70 -25.42
C TRP A 47 7.86 -8.41 -24.01
N ALA A 48 7.01 -7.79 -23.17
CA ALA A 48 7.39 -7.37 -21.84
C ALA A 48 6.58 -8.15 -20.79
N ASP A 49 7.12 -8.17 -19.57
CA ASP A 49 6.38 -8.69 -18.42
C ASP A 49 5.26 -7.72 -18.12
N ASN A 50 4.04 -8.13 -18.42
CA ASN A 50 2.86 -7.27 -18.37
C ASN A 50 2.10 -7.35 -17.05
N TYR A 51 2.66 -7.99 -16.05
CA TYR A 51 1.99 -8.15 -14.76
C TYR A 51 2.43 -7.07 -13.79
N ASN A 52 1.46 -6.40 -13.20
CA ASN A 52 1.68 -5.59 -12.02
C ASN A 52 1.64 -6.50 -10.80
N ARG A 53 2.65 -6.39 -9.95
CA ARG A 53 2.74 -7.21 -8.76
C ARG A 53 2.31 -6.36 -7.57
N LEU A 54 1.31 -6.86 -6.84
CA LEU A 54 0.73 -6.14 -5.72
C LEU A 54 0.79 -7.01 -4.48
N ILE A 55 1.15 -6.39 -3.38
CA ILE A 55 1.14 -7.05 -2.07
C ILE A 55 0.29 -6.20 -1.13
N THR A 56 -0.60 -6.85 -0.39
CA THR A 56 -1.42 -6.21 0.62
C THR A 56 -0.75 -6.34 1.97
N PHE A 57 -0.56 -5.21 2.63
CA PHE A 57 0.04 -5.12 3.95
C PHE A 57 -1.04 -4.71 4.96
N ARG A 58 -1.04 -5.35 6.12
CA ARG A 58 -1.96 -5.00 7.20
C ARG A 58 -1.18 -4.37 8.34
N PHE A 59 -1.64 -3.22 8.79
CA PHE A 59 -1.05 -2.50 9.90
C PHE A 59 -1.65 -2.97 11.23
N SER A 60 -1.01 -2.58 12.35
CA SER A 60 -1.43 -3.01 13.67
C SER A 60 -2.83 -2.53 14.06
N ASP A 61 -3.32 -1.46 13.43
CA ASP A 61 -4.66 -0.94 13.68
C ASP A 61 -5.75 -1.67 12.87
N GLY A 62 -5.36 -2.65 12.04
CA GLY A 62 -6.28 -3.42 11.20
C GLY A 62 -6.48 -2.85 9.81
N SER A 63 -5.95 -1.67 9.52
CA SER A 63 -6.04 -1.12 8.17
C SER A 63 -5.14 -1.87 7.21
N GLU A 64 -5.50 -1.87 5.93
CA GLU A 64 -4.76 -2.56 4.89
C GLU A 64 -4.37 -1.60 3.79
N LEU A 65 -3.20 -1.83 3.19
CA LEU A 65 -2.68 -1.03 2.11
C LEU A 65 -2.11 -1.96 1.05
N GLU A 66 -2.56 -1.79 -0.19
CA GLU A 66 -2.04 -2.55 -1.32
C GLU A 66 -1.03 -1.69 -2.08
N LEU A 67 0.16 -2.24 -2.31
CA LEU A 67 1.27 -1.53 -2.93
C LEU A 67 1.77 -2.29 -4.15
N TYR A 68 2.18 -1.54 -5.17
CA TYR A 68 2.94 -2.09 -6.28
C TYR A 68 4.34 -2.41 -5.81
N VAL A 69 4.83 -3.60 -6.15
CA VAL A 69 6.14 -4.07 -5.72
C VAL A 69 6.94 -4.52 -6.92
N SER A 70 8.26 -4.57 -6.75
CA SER A 70 9.15 -5.08 -7.78
C SER A 70 9.00 -6.61 -7.90
N LYS A 71 9.48 -7.14 -9.02
CA LYS A 71 9.51 -8.58 -9.24
C LYS A 71 10.31 -9.29 -8.14
N GLU A 72 11.42 -8.71 -7.75
CA GLU A 72 12.30 -9.24 -6.72
C GLU A 72 11.62 -9.25 -5.36
N ALA A 73 10.96 -8.15 -4.98
CA ALA A 73 10.24 -8.07 -3.72
C ALA A 73 9.09 -9.08 -3.67
N TYR A 74 8.35 -9.20 -4.76
CA TYR A 74 7.24 -10.15 -4.85
C TYR A 74 7.73 -11.59 -4.63
N ALA A 75 8.90 -11.90 -5.14
CA ALA A 75 9.45 -13.25 -5.06
C ALA A 75 9.99 -13.60 -3.67
N VAL A 76 10.48 -12.60 -2.91
CA VAL A 76 11.17 -12.87 -1.64
C VAL A 76 10.34 -12.58 -0.40
N LEU A 77 9.24 -11.84 -0.50
CA LEU A 77 8.41 -11.53 0.66
C LEU A 77 7.41 -12.64 0.93
N PRO A 78 7.55 -13.39 2.04
CA PRO A 78 6.60 -14.45 2.35
C PRO A 78 5.34 -13.90 3.01
N ASP A 79 4.23 -14.61 2.83
CA ASP A 79 2.99 -14.27 3.51
C ASP A 79 3.15 -14.47 5.02
N GLY A 80 2.57 -13.56 5.79
CA GLY A 80 2.63 -13.61 7.24
C GLY A 80 3.86 -12.94 7.84
N GLU A 81 4.78 -12.46 7.02
CA GLU A 81 5.97 -11.76 7.50
C GLU A 81 5.58 -10.39 8.03
N THR A 82 6.10 -10.05 9.21
CA THR A 82 5.89 -8.73 9.82
C THR A 82 7.21 -7.97 9.83
N GLY A 83 7.17 -6.69 9.50
CA GLY A 83 8.38 -5.89 9.49
C GLY A 83 8.10 -4.43 9.24
N GLN A 84 9.18 -3.69 9.07
CA GLN A 84 9.14 -2.26 8.81
C GLN A 84 8.92 -2.01 7.32
N LEU A 85 7.80 -1.37 7.02
CA LEU A 85 7.41 -1.04 5.66
C LEU A 85 7.72 0.41 5.36
N VAL A 86 8.34 0.66 4.21
CA VAL A 86 8.54 2.03 3.69
C VAL A 86 7.93 2.08 2.31
N TRP A 87 7.06 3.05 2.09
CA TRP A 87 6.38 3.20 0.81
C TRP A 87 6.23 4.67 0.45
N GLN A 88 5.97 4.91 -0.82
CA GLN A 88 5.71 6.25 -1.34
C GLN A 88 4.56 6.16 -2.34
N GLY A 89 3.47 6.86 -2.04
CA GLY A 89 2.26 6.73 -2.84
C GLY A 89 1.72 5.32 -2.79
N ASP A 90 1.70 4.65 -3.93
CA ASP A 90 1.24 3.27 -4.05
C ASP A 90 2.36 2.29 -4.35
N GLN A 91 3.62 2.70 -4.15
CA GLN A 91 4.79 1.88 -4.47
C GLN A 91 5.58 1.51 -3.23
N LEU A 92 5.97 0.25 -3.16
CA LEU A 92 6.85 -0.23 -2.10
C LEU A 92 8.27 0.25 -2.36
N LEU A 93 8.90 0.85 -1.35
CA LEU A 93 10.30 1.23 -1.41
C LEU A 93 11.19 0.21 -0.71
N SER A 94 10.81 -0.24 0.49
CA SER A 94 11.55 -1.28 1.20
C SER A 94 10.67 -1.95 2.24
N PHE A 95 11.06 -3.16 2.63
CA PHE A 95 10.41 -3.91 3.70
C PHE A 95 11.48 -4.73 4.41
N ASP A 96 11.72 -4.38 5.68
CA ASP A 96 12.69 -5.08 6.52
C ASP A 96 11.93 -5.92 7.54
N SER A 97 12.03 -7.24 7.41
CA SER A 97 11.35 -8.14 8.33
C SER A 97 11.97 -8.10 9.73
N ASP A 98 11.12 -8.23 10.71
CA ASP A 98 11.56 -8.25 12.11
C ASP A 98 12.30 -9.54 12.46
#